data_611b0cab6e0cf770621aa8046b86fecf
#
_entry.id   611b0cab6e0cf770621aa8046b86fecf
#
_cell.length_a   1.000
_cell.length_b   1.000
_cell.length_c   1.000
_cell.angle_alpha   90.00
_cell.angle_beta   90.00
_cell.angle_gamma   90.00
#
_symmetry.space_group_name_H-M   'P 1'
#
loop_
_entity.id
_entity.type
_entity.pdbx_description
1 polymer ?
#
loop_
_entity_poly.entity_id
_entity_poly.type
_entity_poly.pdbx_seq_one_letter_code
_entity_poly.pdbx_strand_id
1 'polypeptide(L)'
;MMNLPLPRRLSGRKARPDCPGHTERDEGAGRDPEHAAYMSWVTATVGEHGWAISGRHGDEAAPPWAYSVGMWVSCQIPELVLCGLPVENAAAIINAIGARLADGTDYSPGDVLVDICPAPLTLRPVEPSWRATDGLLGISNAFYGMVRPPYLQVVWSDRNGRFPWERGFQVAFDRMQPLLWLPRDDNPPSAWTRLDQLA
;
A
#
# COMPACT_ATOMS: atom_id res chain seq x y z
N MET A 1 -3.65 23.57 -7.67
CA MET A 1 -4.76 22.94 -6.92
C MET A 1 -5.64 22.23 -7.95
N MET A 2 -5.42 20.94 -8.18
CA MET A 2 -6.31 20.12 -9.00
C MET A 2 -7.15 19.26 -8.06
N ASN A 3 -8.42 19.60 -7.93
CA ASN A 3 -9.42 18.77 -7.28
C ASN A 3 -9.68 17.55 -8.17
N LEU A 4 -9.23 16.38 -7.73
CA LEU A 4 -9.71 15.11 -8.29
C LEU A 4 -11.06 14.80 -7.65
N PRO A 5 -12.15 14.70 -8.43
CA PRO A 5 -13.46 14.36 -7.89
C PRO A 5 -13.48 12.89 -7.45
N LEU A 6 -13.86 12.65 -6.18
CA LEU A 6 -14.24 11.34 -5.69
C LEU A 6 -15.54 10.88 -6.37
N PRO A 7 -15.65 9.63 -6.81
CA PRO A 7 -16.88 9.14 -7.43
C PRO A 7 -18.02 9.06 -6.39
N ARG A 8 -19.18 9.60 -6.78
CA ARG A 8 -20.43 9.52 -6.02
C ARG A 8 -20.89 8.06 -5.88
N ARG A 9 -21.36 7.70 -4.69
CA ARG A 9 -22.05 6.44 -4.43
C ARG A 9 -23.18 6.21 -5.42
N LEU A 10 -23.16 5.10 -6.11
CA LEU A 10 -24.32 4.53 -6.77
C LEU A 10 -24.86 3.39 -5.90
N SER A 11 -25.98 3.65 -5.25
CA SER A 11 -26.79 2.61 -4.64
C SER A 11 -27.41 1.76 -5.74
N GLY A 12 -26.99 0.52 -5.83
CA GLY A 12 -27.59 -0.44 -6.76
C GLY A 12 -26.67 -1.64 -6.93
N ARG A 13 -27.04 -2.78 -6.32
CA ARG A 13 -26.48 -4.08 -6.64
C ARG A 13 -26.56 -4.26 -8.15
N LYS A 14 -25.46 -4.17 -8.86
CA LYS A 14 -25.30 -4.62 -10.24
C LYS A 14 -24.35 -5.80 -10.29
N ALA A 15 -24.74 -6.76 -11.10
CA ALA A 15 -24.07 -8.02 -11.40
C ALA A 15 -22.55 -7.85 -11.59
N ARG A 16 -21.79 -8.86 -11.12
CA ARG A 16 -20.36 -9.04 -11.37
C ARG A 16 -20.06 -8.86 -12.85
N PRO A 17 -19.06 -8.08 -13.25
CA PRO A 17 -18.52 -8.21 -14.57
C PRO A 17 -17.79 -9.57 -14.66
N ASP A 18 -18.12 -10.34 -15.71
CA ASP A 18 -17.44 -11.59 -16.06
C ASP A 18 -15.94 -11.32 -16.22
N CYS A 19 -15.13 -12.12 -15.54
CA CYS A 19 -13.69 -12.16 -15.79
C CYS A 19 -13.46 -12.58 -17.24
N PRO A 20 -12.64 -11.88 -18.04
CA PRO A 20 -12.27 -12.33 -19.36
C PRO A 20 -11.50 -13.65 -19.26
N GLY A 21 -11.96 -14.63 -20.05
CA GLY A 21 -11.45 -15.98 -20.08
C GLY A 21 -9.94 -16.04 -20.30
N HIS A 22 -9.30 -16.96 -19.59
CA HIS A 22 -7.93 -17.40 -19.80
C HIS A 22 -7.74 -17.83 -21.25
N THR A 23 -6.99 -17.09 -22.03
CA THR A 23 -6.32 -17.62 -23.20
C THR A 23 -4.96 -18.13 -22.76
N GLU A 24 -4.81 -19.44 -22.79
CA GLU A 24 -3.53 -20.12 -22.71
C GLU A 24 -2.57 -19.53 -23.75
N ARG A 25 -1.47 -18.96 -23.29
CA ARG A 25 -0.13 -18.91 -23.92
C ARG A 25 0.82 -18.09 -23.07
N ASP A 26 1.59 -18.74 -22.23
CA ASP A 26 3.04 -18.61 -22.18
C ASP A 26 3.63 -19.76 -21.35
N GLU A 27 4.09 -20.78 -22.03
CA GLU A 27 4.97 -21.81 -21.48
C GLU A 27 6.38 -21.22 -21.50
N GLY A 28 6.99 -21.00 -20.31
CA GLY A 28 8.43 -20.76 -20.27
C GLY A 28 8.98 -19.76 -19.28
N ALA A 29 8.56 -19.78 -18.03
CA ALA A 29 9.40 -19.39 -16.89
C ALA A 29 8.83 -20.15 -15.68
N GLY A 30 9.61 -21.05 -15.09
CA GLY A 30 9.21 -21.80 -13.90
C GLY A 30 8.81 -20.82 -12.81
N ARG A 31 7.52 -20.60 -12.65
CA ARG A 31 6.99 -19.83 -11.52
C ARG A 31 7.38 -20.55 -10.25
N ASP A 32 8.11 -19.89 -9.39
CA ASP A 32 8.44 -20.38 -8.07
C ASP A 32 7.16 -20.92 -7.39
N PRO A 33 7.10 -22.23 -7.01
CA PRO A 33 5.92 -22.81 -6.39
C PRO A 33 5.47 -22.06 -5.13
N GLU A 34 6.40 -21.48 -4.38
CA GLU A 34 6.11 -20.69 -3.19
C GLU A 34 5.39 -19.38 -3.57
N HIS A 35 5.86 -18.70 -4.62
CA HIS A 35 5.19 -17.51 -5.15
C HIS A 35 3.77 -17.82 -5.63
N ALA A 36 3.58 -18.94 -6.36
CA ALA A 36 2.27 -19.35 -6.85
C ALA A 36 1.31 -19.68 -5.69
N ALA A 37 1.79 -20.38 -4.65
CA ALA A 37 1.00 -20.68 -3.45
C ALA A 37 0.63 -19.39 -2.70
N TYR A 38 1.56 -18.45 -2.58
CA TYR A 38 1.32 -17.16 -1.93
C TYR A 38 0.26 -16.33 -2.70
N MET A 39 0.35 -16.26 -4.02
CA MET A 39 -0.65 -15.58 -4.85
C MET A 39 -2.04 -16.22 -4.75
N SER A 40 -2.11 -17.56 -4.65
CA SER A 40 -3.37 -18.27 -4.41
C SER A 40 -3.98 -17.91 -3.06
N TRP A 41 -3.15 -17.83 -2.01
CA TRP A 41 -3.58 -17.38 -0.68
C TRP A 41 -4.07 -15.92 -0.72
N VAL A 42 -3.34 -15.00 -1.37
CA VAL A 42 -3.77 -13.60 -1.53
C VAL A 42 -5.14 -13.54 -2.19
N THR A 43 -5.32 -14.26 -3.30
CA THR A 43 -6.58 -14.26 -4.05
C THR A 43 -7.75 -14.79 -3.21
N ALA A 44 -7.53 -15.89 -2.48
CA ALA A 44 -8.53 -16.46 -1.58
C ALA A 44 -8.91 -15.49 -0.46
N THR A 45 -7.89 -14.88 0.18
CA THR A 45 -8.08 -13.90 1.27
C THR A 45 -8.85 -12.66 0.80
N VAL A 46 -8.54 -12.14 -0.39
CA VAL A 46 -9.29 -11.02 -0.99
C VAL A 46 -10.74 -11.43 -1.23
N GLY A 47 -10.98 -12.65 -1.74
CA GLY A 47 -12.33 -13.16 -1.97
C GLY A 47 -13.16 -13.33 -0.69
N GLU A 48 -12.53 -13.70 0.42
CA GLU A 48 -13.18 -13.97 1.70
C GLU A 48 -13.33 -12.71 2.56
N HIS A 49 -12.28 -11.88 2.63
CA HIS A 49 -12.20 -10.77 3.58
C HIS A 49 -12.20 -9.37 2.94
N GLY A 50 -12.20 -9.29 1.61
CA GLY A 50 -12.18 -8.03 0.87
C GLY A 50 -10.76 -7.53 0.54
N TRP A 51 -9.75 -7.84 1.35
CA TRP A 51 -8.34 -7.56 1.07
C TRP A 51 -7.42 -8.48 1.86
N ALA A 52 -6.20 -8.61 1.37
CA ALA A 52 -5.08 -9.25 2.05
C ALA A 52 -4.04 -8.19 2.42
N ILE A 53 -3.20 -8.50 3.41
CA ILE A 53 -2.01 -7.71 3.71
C ILE A 53 -0.78 -8.49 3.27
N SER A 54 0.04 -7.89 2.42
CA SER A 54 1.36 -8.39 2.05
C SER A 54 2.42 -7.51 2.73
N GLY A 55 3.52 -8.11 3.15
CA GLY A 55 4.59 -7.37 3.82
C GLY A 55 5.94 -8.08 3.73
N ARG A 56 6.99 -7.30 3.93
CA ARG A 56 8.35 -7.80 4.07
C ARG A 56 8.92 -7.38 5.43
N HIS A 57 9.42 -8.35 6.18
CA HIS A 57 10.19 -8.07 7.38
C HIS A 57 11.48 -7.34 7.00
N GLY A 58 11.89 -6.40 7.86
CA GLY A 58 13.13 -5.65 7.66
C GLY A 58 14.35 -6.56 7.82
N ASP A 59 15.40 -6.20 7.12
CA ASP A 59 16.72 -6.83 7.20
C ASP A 59 17.81 -5.75 7.14
N GLU A 60 19.07 -6.17 6.96
CA GLU A 60 20.20 -5.22 6.83
C GLU A 60 20.10 -4.34 5.57
N ALA A 61 19.34 -4.77 4.56
CA ALA A 61 19.24 -4.08 3.29
C ALA A 61 18.12 -3.03 3.27
N ALA A 62 16.99 -3.29 3.94
CA ALA A 62 15.85 -2.39 3.94
C ALA A 62 15.00 -2.49 5.23
N PRO A 63 14.39 -1.38 5.71
CA PRO A 63 13.40 -1.42 6.77
C PRO A 63 12.16 -2.24 6.37
N PRO A 64 11.35 -2.72 7.34
CA PRO A 64 10.13 -3.46 7.06
C PRO A 64 9.05 -2.57 6.43
N TRP A 65 8.13 -3.19 5.67
CA TRP A 65 6.92 -2.54 5.17
C TRP A 65 5.78 -3.53 4.97
N ALA A 66 4.57 -3.01 4.91
CA ALA A 66 3.39 -3.77 4.55
C ALA A 66 2.44 -2.92 3.68
N TYR A 67 1.61 -3.59 2.90
CA TYR A 67 0.60 -2.95 2.07
C TYR A 67 -0.62 -3.85 1.87
N SER A 68 -1.76 -3.24 1.58
CA SER A 68 -2.96 -3.96 1.24
C SER A 68 -2.99 -4.39 -0.22
N VAL A 69 -3.75 -5.44 -0.51
CA VAL A 69 -4.06 -5.94 -1.86
C VAL A 69 -5.53 -6.31 -1.88
N GLY A 70 -6.31 -5.71 -2.74
CA GLY A 70 -7.72 -6.03 -2.91
C GLY A 70 -8.71 -4.96 -2.49
N MET A 71 -8.31 -3.94 -1.70
CA MET A 71 -9.20 -2.86 -1.27
C MET A 71 -9.85 -2.14 -2.45
N TRP A 72 -9.08 -1.91 -3.52
CA TRP A 72 -9.57 -1.24 -4.71
C TRP A 72 -10.67 -2.04 -5.44
N VAL A 73 -10.49 -3.33 -5.63
CA VAL A 73 -11.49 -4.15 -6.34
C VAL A 73 -12.70 -4.48 -5.48
N SER A 74 -12.52 -4.64 -4.17
CA SER A 74 -13.60 -5.08 -3.26
C SER A 74 -14.43 -3.93 -2.73
N CYS A 75 -13.80 -2.82 -2.39
CA CYS A 75 -14.42 -1.70 -1.69
C CYS A 75 -14.37 -0.37 -2.45
N GLN A 76 -13.67 -0.30 -3.59
CA GLN A 76 -13.45 0.93 -4.37
C GLN A 76 -12.74 2.03 -3.56
N ILE A 77 -11.89 1.63 -2.62
CA ILE A 77 -11.04 2.53 -1.83
C ILE A 77 -9.58 2.34 -2.25
N PRO A 78 -8.71 3.35 -2.07
CA PRO A 78 -7.28 3.22 -2.36
C PRO A 78 -6.65 2.09 -1.55
N GLU A 79 -5.63 1.45 -2.13
CA GLU A 79 -4.75 0.58 -1.37
C GLU A 79 -3.93 1.39 -0.37
N LEU A 80 -3.51 0.77 0.72
CA LEU A 80 -2.71 1.39 1.76
C LEU A 80 -1.31 0.79 1.80
N VAL A 81 -0.28 1.61 2.04
CA VAL A 81 1.09 1.16 2.26
C VAL A 81 1.67 1.86 3.49
N LEU A 82 2.34 1.09 4.35
CA LEU A 82 3.01 1.58 5.54
C LEU A 82 4.44 1.03 5.60
N CYS A 83 5.42 1.92 5.73
CA CYS A 83 6.84 1.61 5.75
C CYS A 83 7.46 1.92 7.12
N GLY A 84 8.47 1.13 7.52
CA GLY A 84 9.32 1.41 8.68
C GLY A 84 8.81 0.91 10.02
N LEU A 85 7.65 0.25 10.08
CA LEU A 85 7.17 -0.42 11.30
C LEU A 85 7.18 -1.95 11.10
N PRO A 86 7.29 -2.74 12.19
CA PRO A 86 7.13 -4.19 12.12
C PRO A 86 5.87 -4.58 11.36
N VAL A 87 5.94 -5.64 10.55
CA VAL A 87 4.86 -6.03 9.63
C VAL A 87 3.53 -6.22 10.34
N GLU A 88 3.54 -6.80 11.53
CA GLU A 88 2.34 -7.05 12.35
C GLU A 88 1.66 -5.74 12.77
N ASN A 89 2.47 -4.76 13.18
CA ASN A 89 1.96 -3.45 13.57
C ASN A 89 1.42 -2.68 12.35
N ALA A 90 2.16 -2.73 11.24
CA ALA A 90 1.73 -2.13 9.98
C ALA A 90 0.41 -2.74 9.48
N ALA A 91 0.27 -4.07 9.54
CA ALA A 91 -0.94 -4.79 9.16
C ALA A 91 -2.14 -4.39 10.04
N ALA A 92 -1.96 -4.29 11.36
CA ALA A 92 -3.01 -3.86 12.27
C ALA A 92 -3.50 -2.43 11.96
N ILE A 93 -2.56 -1.51 11.70
CA ILE A 93 -2.87 -0.12 11.34
C ILE A 93 -3.59 -0.05 9.98
N ILE A 94 -3.07 -0.74 8.96
CA ILE A 94 -3.68 -0.79 7.63
C ILE A 94 -5.11 -1.34 7.72
N ASN A 95 -5.33 -2.42 8.45
CA ASN A 95 -6.67 -3.00 8.64
C ASN A 95 -7.62 -2.03 9.34
N ALA A 96 -7.17 -1.34 10.39
CA ALA A 96 -7.99 -0.38 11.11
C ALA A 96 -8.41 0.81 10.23
N ILE A 97 -7.48 1.36 9.43
CA ILE A 97 -7.77 2.46 8.49
C ILE A 97 -8.66 1.95 7.35
N GLY A 98 -8.32 0.79 6.77
CA GLY A 98 -9.07 0.18 5.68
C GLY A 98 -10.53 -0.09 6.03
N ALA A 99 -10.79 -0.61 7.24
CA ALA A 99 -12.15 -0.82 7.73
C ALA A 99 -12.94 0.49 7.79
N ARG A 100 -12.36 1.57 8.31
CA ARG A 100 -13.01 2.88 8.38
C ARG A 100 -13.29 3.46 7.00
N LEU A 101 -12.35 3.35 6.07
CA LEU A 101 -12.54 3.77 4.68
C LEU A 101 -13.67 2.96 4.01
N ALA A 102 -13.71 1.65 4.23
CA ALA A 102 -14.75 0.76 3.71
C ALA A 102 -16.13 1.08 4.28
N ASP A 103 -16.21 1.49 5.55
CA ASP A 103 -17.44 1.96 6.22
C ASP A 103 -17.86 3.37 5.77
N GLY A 104 -17.06 4.01 4.90
CA GLY A 104 -17.37 5.31 4.31
C GLY A 104 -16.84 6.49 5.11
N THR A 105 -15.92 6.30 6.05
CA THR A 105 -15.18 7.41 6.65
C THR A 105 -14.33 8.05 5.55
N ASP A 106 -14.44 9.35 5.39
CA ASP A 106 -13.66 10.12 4.42
C ASP A 106 -12.47 10.77 5.14
N TYR A 107 -11.28 10.52 4.62
CA TYR A 107 -10.05 11.16 5.07
C TYR A 107 -9.51 12.05 3.96
N SER A 108 -9.35 13.33 4.26
CA SER A 108 -8.68 14.27 3.36
C SER A 108 -7.16 14.16 3.49
N PRO A 109 -6.41 14.35 2.39
CA PRO A 109 -4.95 14.42 2.45
C PRO A 109 -4.49 15.48 3.46
N GLY A 110 -3.73 15.04 4.48
CA GLY A 110 -3.24 15.91 5.55
C GLY A 110 -4.03 15.83 6.86
N ASP A 111 -5.15 15.12 6.91
CA ASP A 111 -5.83 14.82 8.16
C ASP A 111 -4.91 14.02 9.08
N VAL A 112 -4.96 14.33 10.38
CA VAL A 112 -4.18 13.65 11.40
C VAL A 112 -5.09 12.67 12.16
N LEU A 113 -4.74 11.38 12.06
CA LEU A 113 -5.43 10.29 12.73
C LEU A 113 -4.73 10.03 14.08
N VAL A 114 -5.44 10.29 15.18
CA VAL A 114 -4.88 10.17 16.54
C VAL A 114 -5.45 8.99 17.34
N ASP A 115 -6.38 8.26 16.76
CA ASP A 115 -7.18 7.23 17.43
C ASP A 115 -7.00 5.81 16.84
N ILE A 116 -6.00 5.63 15.97
CA ILE A 116 -5.63 4.34 15.38
C ILE A 116 -4.54 3.66 16.21
N CYS A 117 -3.50 4.41 16.57
CA CYS A 117 -2.40 3.95 17.41
C CYS A 117 -1.87 5.12 18.26
N PRO A 118 -0.95 4.88 19.24
CA PRO A 118 -0.46 5.93 20.12
C PRO A 118 0.25 7.10 19.40
N ALA A 119 0.89 6.81 18.25
CA ALA A 119 1.54 7.84 17.43
C ALA A 119 0.55 8.44 16.44
N PRO A 120 0.48 9.77 16.26
CA PRO A 120 -0.29 10.38 15.19
C PRO A 120 0.11 9.86 13.81
N LEU A 121 -0.90 9.59 12.97
CA LEU A 121 -0.73 9.15 11.59
C LEU A 121 -1.36 10.17 10.64
N THR A 122 -0.93 10.15 9.38
CA THR A 122 -1.60 10.89 8.30
C THR A 122 -1.53 10.12 7.01
N LEU A 123 -2.41 10.44 6.06
CA LEU A 123 -2.46 9.79 4.76
C LEU A 123 -1.93 10.72 3.67
N ARG A 124 -1.06 10.19 2.80
CA ARG A 124 -0.51 10.89 1.65
C ARG A 124 -0.69 10.07 0.37
N PRO A 125 -1.17 10.67 -0.74
CA PRO A 125 -1.24 9.98 -2.02
C PRO A 125 0.15 9.49 -2.46
N VAL A 126 0.24 8.24 -2.91
CA VAL A 126 1.48 7.70 -3.48
C VAL A 126 1.62 8.18 -4.92
N GLU A 127 2.77 8.74 -5.23
CA GLU A 127 3.11 9.24 -6.56
C GLU A 127 3.22 8.06 -7.56
N PRO A 128 2.75 8.22 -8.82
CA PRO A 128 2.68 7.14 -9.80
C PRO A 128 3.96 6.36 -10.05
N SER A 129 5.15 6.97 -9.98
CA SER A 129 6.44 6.29 -10.22
C SER A 129 6.74 5.16 -9.23
N TRP A 130 6.14 5.20 -8.03
CA TRP A 130 6.27 4.14 -7.04
C TRP A 130 5.35 2.94 -7.29
N ARG A 131 4.20 3.15 -7.95
CA ARG A 131 3.17 2.12 -8.10
C ARG A 131 3.57 0.97 -9.02
N ALA A 132 4.55 1.18 -9.89
CA ALA A 132 5.10 0.16 -10.77
C ALA A 132 6.38 -0.50 -10.21
N THR A 133 6.79 -0.16 -8.98
CA THR A 133 8.01 -0.68 -8.35
C THR A 133 7.74 -2.07 -7.77
N ASP A 134 8.21 -3.12 -8.43
CA ASP A 134 7.99 -4.51 -7.99
C ASP A 134 8.70 -4.82 -6.68
N GLY A 135 9.86 -4.25 -6.44
CA GLY A 135 10.55 -4.36 -5.16
C GLY A 135 9.75 -3.81 -3.97
N LEU A 136 8.81 -2.88 -4.20
CA LEU A 136 7.94 -2.33 -3.16
C LEU A 136 6.56 -3.00 -3.12
N LEU A 137 5.90 -3.15 -4.29
CA LEU A 137 4.50 -3.54 -4.42
C LEU A 137 4.30 -4.80 -5.30
N GLY A 138 5.30 -5.67 -5.39
CA GLY A 138 5.34 -6.79 -6.35
C GLY A 138 4.12 -7.70 -6.29
N ILE A 139 3.66 -8.08 -5.11
CA ILE A 139 2.46 -8.93 -4.94
C ILE A 139 1.20 -8.20 -5.44
N SER A 140 1.07 -6.92 -5.16
CA SER A 140 -0.03 -6.11 -5.67
C SER A 140 0.03 -5.97 -7.19
N ASN A 141 1.22 -5.73 -7.73
CA ASN A 141 1.42 -5.65 -9.19
C ASN A 141 1.09 -6.97 -9.87
N ALA A 142 1.46 -8.11 -9.27
CA ALA A 142 1.10 -9.43 -9.76
C ALA A 142 -0.42 -9.70 -9.69
N PHE A 143 -1.08 -9.28 -8.60
CA PHE A 143 -2.52 -9.45 -8.41
C PHE A 143 -3.34 -8.61 -9.40
N TYR A 144 -2.98 -7.33 -9.59
CA TYR A 144 -3.71 -6.40 -10.45
C TYR A 144 -3.30 -6.46 -11.93
N GLY A 145 -2.20 -7.11 -12.25
CA GLY A 145 -1.66 -7.18 -13.61
C GLY A 145 -1.32 -5.80 -14.17
N MET A 146 -2.01 -5.36 -15.20
CA MET A 146 -1.76 -4.05 -15.82
C MET A 146 -2.44 -2.88 -15.12
N VAL A 147 -3.37 -3.15 -14.22
CA VAL A 147 -4.04 -2.09 -13.44
C VAL A 147 -3.07 -1.58 -12.36
N ARG A 148 -3.04 -0.27 -12.17
CA ARG A 148 -2.27 0.37 -11.10
C ARG A 148 -3.24 1.14 -10.21
N PRO A 149 -3.78 0.50 -9.15
CA PRO A 149 -4.72 1.15 -8.26
C PRO A 149 -4.08 2.38 -7.59
N PRO A 150 -4.88 3.35 -7.14
CA PRO A 150 -4.39 4.41 -6.28
C PRO A 150 -3.92 3.84 -4.94
N TYR A 151 -2.87 4.42 -4.40
CA TYR A 151 -2.34 4.10 -3.07
C TYR A 151 -2.31 5.34 -2.18
N LEU A 152 -2.54 5.13 -0.90
CA LEU A 152 -2.24 6.10 0.16
C LEU A 152 -1.11 5.53 1.03
N GLN A 153 -0.07 6.31 1.23
CA GLN A 153 0.93 6.02 2.25
C GLN A 153 0.38 6.43 3.61
N VAL A 154 0.40 5.51 4.56
CA VAL A 154 0.20 5.81 5.98
C VAL A 154 1.53 6.29 6.54
N VAL A 155 1.61 7.58 6.84
CA VAL A 155 2.81 8.22 7.39
C VAL A 155 2.66 8.36 8.88
N TRP A 156 3.63 7.85 9.64
CA TRP A 156 3.66 7.93 11.10
C TRP A 156 4.59 9.05 11.58
N SER A 157 4.23 9.64 12.71
CA SER A 157 5.02 10.68 13.39
C SER A 157 6.12 10.07 14.28
N ASP A 158 7.14 10.85 14.58
CA ASP A 158 8.14 10.50 15.59
C ASP A 158 7.54 10.50 17.02
N ARG A 159 8.36 10.18 18.02
CA ARG A 159 7.94 10.14 19.44
C ARG A 159 7.46 11.49 19.99
N ASN A 160 7.76 12.59 19.29
CA ASN A 160 7.32 13.95 19.63
C ASN A 160 6.08 14.37 18.82
N GLY A 161 5.46 13.46 18.06
CA GLY A 161 4.31 13.74 17.23
C GLY A 161 4.64 14.51 15.95
N ARG A 162 5.91 14.58 15.53
CA ARG A 162 6.34 15.29 14.31
C ARG A 162 6.39 14.35 13.13
N PHE A 163 5.96 14.83 11.98
CA PHE A 163 6.03 14.12 10.71
C PHE A 163 7.36 14.37 9.96
N PRO A 164 7.75 13.54 8.98
CA PRO A 164 9.05 13.63 8.28
C PRO A 164 9.36 15.00 7.65
N TRP A 165 8.36 15.79 7.32
CA TRP A 165 8.52 17.14 6.75
C TRP A 165 8.60 18.25 7.78
N GLU A 166 8.46 17.94 9.07
CA GLU A 166 8.45 18.95 10.12
C GLU A 166 9.85 19.16 10.70
N ARG A 167 10.17 20.42 10.99
CA ARG A 167 11.45 20.76 11.61
C ARG A 167 11.59 20.05 12.96
N GLY A 168 12.68 19.32 13.11
CA GLY A 168 13.02 18.61 14.33
C GLY A 168 12.46 17.18 14.39
N PHE A 169 11.99 16.64 13.27
CA PHE A 169 11.75 15.21 13.16
C PHE A 169 13.02 14.44 13.55
N GLN A 170 12.87 13.32 14.27
CA GLN A 170 14.01 12.60 14.83
C GLN A 170 14.81 11.90 13.73
N VAL A 171 16.10 12.24 13.60
CA VAL A 171 17.03 11.72 12.60
C VAL A 171 17.10 10.18 12.59
N ALA A 172 16.92 9.53 13.74
CA ALA A 172 16.87 8.08 13.85
C ALA A 172 15.77 7.44 12.99
N PHE A 173 14.74 8.19 12.63
CA PHE A 173 13.60 7.72 11.82
C PHE A 173 13.62 8.22 10.38
N ASP A 174 14.58 9.06 10.00
CA ASP A 174 14.68 9.75 8.72
C ASP A 174 14.68 8.81 7.50
N ARG A 175 15.17 7.57 7.69
CA ARG A 175 15.28 6.56 6.62
C ARG A 175 14.31 5.39 6.79
N MET A 176 13.50 5.41 7.84
CA MET A 176 12.59 4.31 8.14
C MET A 176 11.37 4.31 7.19
N GLN A 177 10.94 5.47 6.73
CA GLN A 177 9.85 5.60 5.78
C GLN A 177 10.26 6.49 4.60
N PRO A 178 9.98 6.06 3.35
CA PRO A 178 10.23 6.88 2.16
C PRO A 178 9.17 7.96 2.03
N LEU A 179 9.44 8.98 1.22
CA LEU A 179 8.48 10.04 0.89
C LEU A 179 7.71 9.64 -0.38
N LEU A 180 6.81 8.65 -0.29
CA LEU A 180 6.14 8.09 -1.47
C LEU A 180 5.21 9.08 -2.19
N TRP A 181 4.91 10.22 -1.58
CA TRP A 181 4.15 11.31 -2.23
C TRP A 181 5.01 12.21 -3.15
N LEU A 182 6.33 12.02 -3.15
CA LEU A 182 7.25 12.65 -4.08
C LEU A 182 7.62 11.66 -5.20
N PRO A 183 7.99 12.15 -6.39
CA PRO A 183 8.60 11.30 -7.41
C PRO A 183 9.75 10.47 -6.84
N ARG A 184 9.91 9.24 -7.31
CA ARG A 184 10.94 8.34 -6.80
C ARG A 184 12.34 8.95 -6.92
N ASP A 185 12.61 9.64 -8.02
CA ASP A 185 13.90 10.27 -8.29
C ASP A 185 14.17 11.51 -7.42
N ASP A 186 13.13 12.10 -6.84
CA ASP A 186 13.24 13.24 -5.92
C ASP A 186 13.46 12.78 -4.46
N ASN A 187 13.38 11.48 -4.19
CA ASN A 187 13.68 10.94 -2.87
C ASN A 187 15.18 10.87 -2.61
N PRO A 188 15.64 11.13 -1.38
CA PRO A 188 17.04 10.92 -1.01
C PRO A 188 17.48 9.47 -1.30
N PRO A 189 18.73 9.25 -1.78
CA PRO A 189 19.24 7.90 -1.98
C PRO A 189 19.15 7.06 -0.71
N SER A 190 18.46 5.94 -0.77
CA SER A 190 18.17 5.08 0.36
C SER A 190 17.92 3.65 -0.09
N ALA A 191 17.64 2.72 0.83
CA ALA A 191 17.16 1.38 0.52
C ALA A 191 15.91 1.44 -0.39
N TRP A 192 15.01 2.37 -0.13
CA TRP A 192 13.74 2.51 -0.84
C TRP A 192 13.89 2.82 -2.33
N THR A 193 14.83 3.70 -2.69
CA THR A 193 15.09 4.05 -4.10
C THR A 193 15.82 2.95 -4.89
N ARG A 194 16.32 1.90 -4.19
CA ARG A 194 17.06 0.77 -4.75
C ARG A 194 16.35 -0.58 -4.62
N LEU A 195 15.08 -0.61 -4.20
CA LEU A 195 14.36 -1.87 -3.95
C LEU A 195 14.34 -2.83 -5.14
N ASP A 196 14.24 -2.31 -6.38
CA ASP A 196 14.28 -3.15 -7.58
C ASP A 196 15.65 -3.80 -7.84
N GLN A 197 16.69 -3.38 -7.13
CA GLN A 197 18.02 -3.98 -7.18
C GLN A 197 18.23 -5.03 -6.08
N LEU A 198 17.30 -5.10 -5.13
CA LEU A 198 17.32 -6.00 -3.97
C LEU A 198 16.31 -7.16 -4.11
N ALA A 199 15.54 -7.18 -5.21
CA ALA A 199 14.52 -8.17 -5.53
C ALA A 199 15.12 -9.37 -6.28
#